data_280b048c28b5e56d41748cf723cedec5
#
_entry.id   280b048c28b5e56d41748cf723cedec5
#
_cell.length_a   1.000
_cell.length_b   1.000
_cell.length_c   1.000
_cell.angle_alpha   90.00
_cell.angle_beta   90.00
_cell.angle_gamma   90.00
#
_symmetry.space_group_name_H-M   'P 1'
#
loop_
_entity.id
_entity.type
_entity.pdbx_description
1 polymer ?
#
loop_
_entity_poly.entity_id
_entity_poly.type
_entity_poly.pdbx_seq_one_letter_code
_entity_poly.pdbx_strand_id
1 'polypeptide(L)' 'MQTKELLREVRLKTGMTQKEFADYFYIPLRTYEQWERGIREMPKYTLRLLLYKIMVEKLAEDVTESMADEVD' A
#
# COMPACT_ATOMS: atom_id res chain seq x y z
N MET A 1 10.45 -3.26 -8.72
CA MET A 1 9.96 -3.75 -7.40
C MET A 1 8.60 -4.41 -7.59
N GLN A 2 8.41 -5.57 -6.96
CA GLN A 2 7.13 -6.26 -7.07
C GLN A 2 6.06 -5.57 -6.22
N THR A 3 4.80 -5.79 -6.60
CA THR A 3 3.67 -5.15 -5.92
C THR A 3 3.66 -5.42 -4.41
N LYS A 4 3.92 -6.68 -4.01
CA LYS A 4 3.91 -7.04 -2.59
C LYS A 4 4.98 -6.29 -1.79
N GLU A 5 6.15 -6.10 -2.39
CA GLU A 5 7.24 -5.39 -1.74
C GLU A 5 6.95 -3.89 -1.64
N LEU A 6 6.39 -3.34 -2.70
CA LEU A 6 6.04 -1.93 -2.74
C LEU A 6 4.96 -1.63 -1.71
N LEU A 7 3.94 -2.49 -1.63
CA LEU A 7 2.86 -2.34 -0.67
C LEU A 7 3.38 -2.35 0.77
N ARG A 8 4.26 -3.31 1.08
CA ARG A 8 4.84 -3.40 2.42
C ARG A 8 5.67 -2.18 2.75
N GLU A 9 6.47 -1.73 1.81
CA GLU A 9 7.33 -0.58 2.03
C GLU A 9 6.51 0.68 2.29
N VAL A 10 5.45 0.87 1.52
CA VAL A 10 4.55 2.01 1.72
C VAL A 10 3.93 1.96 3.12
N ARG A 11 3.45 0.78 3.53
CA ARG A 11 2.87 0.65 4.87
C ARG A 11 3.89 1.01 5.95
N LEU A 12 5.11 0.51 5.83
CA LEU A 12 6.16 0.81 6.82
C LEU A 12 6.44 2.31 6.90
N LYS A 13 6.36 3.01 5.78
CA LYS A 13 6.57 4.46 5.77
C LYS A 13 5.45 5.21 6.49
N THR A 14 4.24 4.66 6.53
CA THR A 14 3.15 5.28 7.28
C THR A 14 3.26 5.04 8.79
N GLY A 15 4.08 4.08 9.20
CA GLY A 15 4.19 3.70 10.60
C GLY A 15 3.05 2.82 11.10
N MET A 16 2.18 2.37 10.22
CA MET A 16 1.03 1.56 10.60
C MET A 16 1.34 0.08 10.61
N THR A 17 0.69 -0.66 11.51
CA THR A 17 0.69 -2.11 11.45
C THR A 17 -0.19 -2.56 10.29
N GLN A 18 -0.13 -3.86 9.95
CA GLN A 18 -1.00 -4.41 8.90
C GLN A 18 -2.47 -4.18 9.22
N LYS A 19 -2.85 -4.41 10.48
CA LYS A 19 -4.24 -4.23 10.89
C LYS A 19 -4.66 -2.77 10.79
N GLU A 20 -3.83 -1.86 11.25
CA GLU A 20 -4.12 -0.44 11.19
C GLU A 20 -4.26 0.05 9.75
N PHE A 21 -3.35 -0.38 8.89
CA PHE A 21 -3.37 -0.01 7.49
C PHE A 21 -4.61 -0.54 6.78
N ALA A 22 -4.93 -1.82 7.01
CA ALA A 22 -6.11 -2.42 6.42
C ALA A 22 -7.38 -1.72 6.89
N ASP A 23 -7.50 -1.46 8.19
CA ASP A 23 -8.65 -0.77 8.75
C ASP A 23 -8.79 0.64 8.18
N TYR A 24 -7.68 1.34 8.00
CA TYR A 24 -7.70 2.70 7.48
C TYR A 24 -8.30 2.76 6.06
N PHE A 25 -8.01 1.76 5.25
CA PHE A 25 -8.49 1.72 3.87
C PHE A 25 -9.71 0.82 3.68
N TYR A 26 -10.30 0.35 4.78
CA TYR A 26 -11.49 -0.53 4.75
C TYR A 26 -11.24 -1.81 3.97
N ILE A 27 -10.04 -2.38 4.13
CA ILE A 27 -9.66 -3.63 3.49
C ILE A 27 -9.73 -4.75 4.54
N PRO A 28 -10.36 -5.90 4.24
CA PRO A 28 -10.31 -7.02 5.17
C PRO A 28 -8.86 -7.39 5.47
N LEU A 29 -8.53 -7.55 6.73
CA LEU A 29 -7.16 -7.83 7.14
C LEU A 29 -6.58 -9.05 6.43
N ARG A 30 -7.38 -10.11 6.30
CA ARG A 30 -6.93 -11.33 5.64
C ARG A 30 -6.52 -11.06 4.19
N THR A 31 -7.31 -10.28 3.47
CA THR A 31 -7.00 -9.91 2.09
C THR A 31 -5.70 -9.12 2.04
N TYR A 32 -5.55 -8.16 2.93
CA TYR A 32 -4.34 -7.34 2.98
C TYR A 32 -3.10 -8.20 3.25
N GLU A 33 -3.19 -9.12 4.22
CA GLU A 33 -2.09 -10.01 4.54
C GLU A 33 -1.69 -10.87 3.35
N GLN A 34 -2.67 -11.36 2.59
CA GLN A 34 -2.41 -12.16 1.39
C GLN A 34 -1.69 -11.34 0.33
N TRP A 35 -2.04 -10.07 0.20
CA TRP A 35 -1.36 -9.19 -0.74
C TRP A 35 0.11 -9.00 -0.37
N GLU A 36 0.41 -8.75 0.90
CA GLU A 36 1.80 -8.56 1.34
C GLU A 36 2.62 -9.84 1.25
N ARG A 37 1.98 -11.00 1.38
CA ARG A 37 2.67 -12.28 1.25
C ARG A 37 2.85 -12.71 -0.20
N GLY A 38 2.15 -12.05 -1.13
CA GLY A 38 2.20 -12.43 -2.52
C GLY A 38 1.37 -13.66 -2.86
N ILE A 39 0.52 -14.13 -1.92
CA ILE A 39 -0.38 -15.26 -2.17
C ILE A 39 -1.50 -14.84 -3.11
N ARG A 40 -1.96 -13.61 -2.98
CA ARG A 40 -2.97 -13.03 -3.83
C ARG A 40 -2.41 -11.75 -4.42
N GLU A 41 -2.50 -11.61 -5.74
CA GLU A 41 -1.98 -10.43 -6.39
C GLU A 41 -2.94 -9.26 -6.27
N MET A 42 -2.42 -8.13 -5.81
CA MET A 42 -3.18 -6.89 -5.73
C MET A 42 -3.21 -6.24 -7.11
N PRO A 43 -4.39 -5.85 -7.61
CA PRO A 43 -4.46 -5.14 -8.88
C PRO A 43 -3.64 -3.85 -8.83
N LYS A 44 -2.92 -3.55 -9.91
CA LYS A 44 -2.08 -2.35 -9.94
C LYS A 44 -2.88 -1.07 -9.75
N TYR A 45 -4.09 -1.00 -10.31
CA TYR A 45 -4.89 0.21 -10.15
C TYR A 45 -5.28 0.43 -8.69
N THR A 46 -5.50 -0.64 -7.93
CA THR A 46 -5.81 -0.54 -6.50
C THR A 46 -4.62 0.03 -5.74
N LEU A 47 -3.42 -0.47 -6.05
CA LEU A 47 -2.21 0.02 -5.42
C LEU A 47 -1.99 1.50 -5.75
N ARG A 48 -2.21 1.91 -6.99
CA ARG A 48 -2.08 3.31 -7.37
C ARG A 48 -3.04 4.20 -6.59
N LEU A 49 -4.28 3.74 -6.42
CA LEU A 49 -5.27 4.50 -5.65
C LEU A 49 -4.86 4.63 -4.19
N LEU A 50 -4.33 3.55 -3.60
CA LEU A 50 -3.83 3.61 -2.22
C LEU A 50 -2.68 4.61 -2.09
N LEU A 51 -1.72 4.55 -3.00
CA LEU A 51 -0.59 5.46 -2.99
C LEU A 51 -1.05 6.91 -3.13
N TYR A 52 -1.99 7.13 -4.02
CA TYR A 52 -2.53 8.46 -4.25
C TYR A 52 -3.21 9.01 -2.99
N LYS A 53 -4.01 8.17 -2.35
CA LYS A 53 -4.70 8.57 -1.12
C LYS A 53 -3.71 8.87 -0.01
N ILE A 54 -2.69 8.04 0.14
CA ILE A 54 -1.64 8.26 1.14
C ILE A 54 -0.94 9.60 0.90
N MET A 55 -0.62 9.90 -0.35
CA MET A 55 0.04 11.14 -0.71
C MET A 55 -0.86 12.35 -0.42
N VAL A 56 -2.13 12.27 -0.80
CA VAL A 56 -3.08 13.35 -0.59
C VAL A 56 -3.31 13.62 0.89
N GLU A 57 -3.37 12.55 1.69
CA GLU A 57 -3.59 12.67 3.14
C GLU A 57 -2.28 12.85 3.91
N LYS A 58 -1.17 12.93 3.21
CA LYS A 58 0.16 13.17 3.79
C LYS A 58 0.59 12.16 4.84
N LEU A 59 0.23 10.90 4.64
CA LEU A 59 0.62 9.84 5.56
C LEU A 59 2.08 9.43 5.38
N ALA A 60 2.64 9.58 4.17
CA ALA A 60 4.04 9.29 3.88
C ALA A 60 4.43 10.05 2.60
N GLU A 61 4.43 11.38 2.66
CA GLU A 61 4.39 12.20 1.44
C GLU A 61 5.61 12.13 0.53
N ASP A 62 6.81 12.08 1.07
CA ASP A 62 8.01 12.20 0.23
C ASP A 62 8.34 10.93 -0.54
N VAL A 63 7.98 9.78 0.01
CA VAL A 63 8.37 8.49 -0.56
C VAL A 63 7.31 7.95 -1.50
N THR A 64 6.04 8.19 -1.20
CA THR A 64 4.94 7.65 -2.00
C THR A 64 4.84 8.28 -3.37
N GLU A 65 5.26 9.53 -3.53
CA GLU A 65 5.25 10.20 -4.82
C GLU A 65 6.17 9.48 -5.79
N SER A 66 7.36 9.10 -5.34
CA SER A 66 8.30 8.34 -6.16
C SER A 66 7.79 6.93 -6.44
N MET A 67 7.18 6.29 -5.44
CA MET A 67 6.67 4.93 -5.59
C MET A 67 5.49 4.85 -6.55
N ALA A 68 4.67 5.89 -6.63
CA ALA A 68 3.54 5.93 -7.55
C ALA A 68 3.98 5.78 -8.99
N ASP A 69 5.16 6.29 -9.35
CA ASP A 69 5.70 6.20 -10.69
C ASP A 69 6.11 4.78 -11.05
N GLU A 70 6.37 3.94 -10.06
CA GLU A 70 6.79 2.56 -10.29
C GLU A 70 5.63 1.60 -10.53
N VAL A 71 4.40 2.04 -10.34
CA VAL A 71 3.22 1.17 -10.38
C VAL A 71 2.65 1.01 -11.79
N ASP A 72 3.23 1.63 -12.75
CA ASP A 72 2.78 1.47 -14.13
C ASP A 72 2.94 0.02 -14.59
#